data_0d682956ef8517ee47ea6275c04e5790
#
_entry.id   0d682956ef8517ee47ea6275c04e5790
#
_cell.length_a   1.000
_cell.length_b   1.000
_cell.length_c   1.000
_cell.angle_alpha   90.00
_cell.angle_beta   90.00
_cell.angle_gamma   90.00
#
_symmetry.space_group_name_H-M   'P 1'
#
loop_
_entity.id
_entity.type
_entity.pdbx_description
1 polymer ?
#
loop_
_entity_poly.entity_id
_entity_poly.type
_entity_poly.pdbx_seq_one_letter_code
_entity_poly.pdbx_strand_id
1 'polypeptide(L)'
;MLYKRYQGSFLSRAGIVWLCEIWQDSPLPFPSGELTFEAEEPLLIEWPETEKEEPVCGSSVTLRLESPGDRTYFDLHAAGSQAVQLRVYRNKKLYWSGLLDTEFYEEPYERARLYPVSLTFTDFGILDRLKYNRRGVVSLQSIVDECISRARIQTTGLSEGYLLYLEDGKTGVTLDNLYISSENFYNEDGEAMSLREALEGILQPLALRLVQRAGTIYVYDLNSLYLYGDRRIIQWAGDSQTLSVDRTLNNIRINFSAYAKSDALSN
;
A
#
# COMPACT_ATOMS: atom_id res chain seq x y z
N MET A 1 -21.10 3.75 -7.10
CA MET A 1 -20.81 2.38 -7.61
C MET A 1 -19.55 2.42 -8.45
N LEU A 2 -18.72 1.38 -8.38
CA LEU A 2 -17.48 1.30 -9.15
C LEU A 2 -17.76 0.75 -10.55
N TYR A 3 -17.45 1.51 -11.58
CA TYR A 3 -17.61 1.12 -12.98
C TYR A 3 -16.25 1.11 -13.68
N LYS A 4 -16.04 0.15 -14.59
CA LYS A 4 -14.83 0.10 -15.40
C LYS A 4 -14.84 1.23 -16.42
N ARG A 5 -13.87 2.15 -16.28
CA ARG A 5 -13.75 3.35 -17.13
C ARG A 5 -12.85 3.10 -18.33
N TYR A 6 -11.72 2.45 -18.10
CA TYR A 6 -10.74 2.11 -19.12
C TYR A 6 -10.18 0.72 -18.89
N GLN A 7 -9.74 0.07 -19.95
CA GLN A 7 -8.97 -1.16 -19.87
C GLN A 7 -7.98 -1.25 -21.03
N GLY A 8 -6.90 -1.98 -20.82
CA GLY A 8 -5.93 -2.28 -21.88
C GLY A 8 -5.03 -3.42 -21.46
N SER A 9 -4.48 -4.12 -22.43
CA SER A 9 -3.57 -5.23 -22.18
C SER A 9 -2.37 -5.18 -23.11
N PHE A 10 -1.25 -5.70 -22.62
CA PHE A 10 -0.03 -5.85 -23.41
C PHE A 10 0.70 -7.13 -23.03
N LEU A 11 1.61 -7.54 -23.90
CA LEU A 11 2.47 -8.71 -23.71
C LEU A 11 3.88 -8.24 -23.37
N SER A 12 4.42 -8.69 -22.22
CA SER A 12 5.81 -8.40 -21.87
C SER A 12 6.79 -9.21 -22.73
N ARG A 13 8.07 -8.82 -22.74
CA ARG A 13 9.15 -9.56 -23.42
C ARG A 13 9.26 -11.02 -22.97
N ALA A 14 8.83 -11.32 -21.75
CA ALA A 14 8.80 -12.69 -21.20
C ALA A 14 7.54 -13.47 -21.56
N GLY A 15 6.67 -12.97 -22.44
CA GLY A 15 5.42 -13.63 -22.84
C GLY A 15 4.32 -13.60 -21.76
N ILE A 16 4.43 -12.69 -20.79
CA ILE A 16 3.43 -12.53 -19.74
C ILE A 16 2.39 -11.52 -20.20
N VAL A 17 1.12 -11.91 -20.11
CA VAL A 17 -0.01 -11.01 -20.39
C VAL A 17 -0.29 -10.15 -19.16
N TRP A 18 -0.23 -8.84 -19.34
CA TRP A 18 -0.65 -7.84 -18.38
C TRP A 18 -1.95 -7.19 -18.83
N LEU A 19 -2.90 -7.06 -17.92
CA LEU A 19 -4.17 -6.34 -18.12
C LEU A 19 -4.26 -5.27 -17.04
N CYS A 20 -4.50 -4.03 -17.46
CA CYS A 20 -4.75 -2.90 -16.58
C CYS A 20 -6.19 -2.45 -16.74
N GLU A 21 -6.89 -2.27 -15.63
CA GLU A 21 -8.26 -1.79 -15.58
C GLU A 21 -8.35 -0.58 -14.66
N ILE A 22 -8.83 0.55 -15.18
CA ILE A 22 -9.14 1.74 -14.40
C ILE A 22 -10.64 1.73 -14.09
N TRP A 23 -10.95 1.75 -12.80
CA TRP A 23 -12.31 1.78 -12.27
C TRP A 23 -12.59 3.13 -11.64
N GLN A 24 -13.77 3.68 -11.88
CA GLN A 24 -14.18 4.97 -11.34
C GLN A 24 -15.50 4.86 -10.60
N ASP A 25 -15.58 5.51 -9.43
CA ASP A 25 -16.81 5.61 -8.66
C ASP A 25 -17.74 6.66 -9.30
N SER A 26 -18.93 6.25 -9.65
CA SER A 26 -19.90 7.11 -10.32
C SER A 26 -21.33 6.71 -9.99
N PRO A 27 -22.28 7.65 -10.00
CA PRO A 27 -23.71 7.32 -9.92
C PRO A 27 -24.25 6.64 -11.18
N LEU A 28 -23.60 6.86 -12.34
CA LEU A 28 -24.03 6.33 -13.63
C LEU A 28 -22.90 5.54 -14.28
N PRO A 29 -23.22 4.48 -15.07
CA PRO A 29 -22.22 3.74 -15.81
C PRO A 29 -21.60 4.59 -16.91
N PHE A 30 -20.31 4.36 -17.15
CA PHE A 30 -19.58 4.93 -18.28
C PHE A 30 -19.45 3.93 -19.43
N PRO A 31 -19.34 4.41 -20.69
CA PRO A 31 -18.79 3.58 -21.74
C PRO A 31 -17.34 3.24 -21.41
N SER A 32 -16.96 1.98 -21.54
CA SER A 32 -15.57 1.55 -21.31
C SER A 32 -14.71 1.99 -22.48
N GLY A 33 -13.62 2.73 -22.16
CA GLY A 33 -12.58 3.12 -23.13
C GLY A 33 -11.43 2.11 -23.14
N GLU A 34 -10.60 2.19 -24.19
CA GLU A 34 -9.37 1.42 -24.29
C GLU A 34 -8.15 2.26 -23.87
N LEU A 35 -7.17 1.60 -23.21
CA LEU A 35 -5.88 2.17 -22.89
C LEU A 35 -4.91 1.84 -24.02
N THR A 36 -4.27 2.87 -24.58
CA THR A 36 -3.14 2.72 -25.48
C THR A 36 -1.87 2.95 -24.69
N PHE A 37 -1.01 1.95 -24.63
CA PHE A 37 0.22 1.99 -23.85
C PHE A 37 1.39 2.48 -24.69
N GLU A 38 2.33 3.18 -24.05
CA GLU A 38 3.64 3.42 -24.63
C GLU A 38 4.39 2.11 -24.88
N ALA A 39 5.17 2.08 -25.95
CA ALA A 39 5.82 0.85 -26.41
C ALA A 39 6.98 0.38 -25.52
N GLU A 40 7.71 1.30 -24.88
CA GLU A 40 8.95 0.96 -24.17
C GLU A 40 8.71 0.48 -22.75
N GLU A 41 7.95 1.22 -21.97
CA GLU A 41 7.72 0.94 -20.54
C GLU A 41 6.27 1.25 -20.16
N PRO A 42 5.30 0.45 -20.59
CA PRO A 42 3.87 0.71 -20.40
C PRO A 42 3.42 0.68 -18.93
N LEU A 43 4.12 -0.06 -18.09
CA LEU A 43 3.77 -0.30 -16.69
C LEU A 43 5.04 -0.39 -15.85
N LEU A 44 5.17 0.50 -14.89
CA LEU A 44 6.20 0.46 -13.86
C LEU A 44 5.54 0.19 -12.51
N ILE A 45 5.97 -0.85 -11.81
CA ILE A 45 5.51 -1.16 -10.44
C ILE A 45 6.71 -1.05 -9.51
N GLU A 46 6.62 -0.18 -8.51
CA GLU A 46 7.72 0.13 -7.61
C GLU A 46 7.35 -0.15 -6.16
N TRP A 47 8.26 -0.80 -5.47
CA TRP A 47 8.30 -0.87 -4.02
C TRP A 47 9.53 -0.08 -3.60
N PRO A 48 9.36 1.19 -3.16
CA PRO A 48 10.48 2.01 -2.75
C PRO A 48 11.23 1.35 -1.59
N GLU A 49 12.50 1.64 -1.48
CA GLU A 49 13.28 1.24 -0.32
C GLU A 49 12.71 1.93 0.92
N THR A 50 12.32 1.13 1.90
CA THR A 50 11.78 1.59 3.18
C THR A 50 12.78 1.31 4.28
N GLU A 51 12.82 2.17 5.29
CA GLU A 51 13.64 1.92 6.47
C GLU A 51 13.18 0.64 7.18
N LYS A 52 14.08 0.02 7.96
CA LYS A 52 13.78 -1.26 8.64
C LYS A 52 12.65 -1.14 9.65
N GLU A 53 12.50 0.04 10.23
CA GLU A 53 11.50 0.37 11.24
C GLU A 53 10.16 0.83 10.67
N GLU A 54 10.09 1.07 9.35
CA GLU A 54 8.86 1.52 8.70
C GLU A 54 7.89 0.35 8.52
N PRO A 55 6.73 0.37 9.22
CA PRO A 55 5.83 -0.78 9.25
C PRO A 55 4.94 -0.88 8.00
N VAL A 56 4.62 0.24 7.35
CA VAL A 56 3.75 0.25 6.16
C VAL A 56 4.59 0.45 4.89
N CYS A 57 4.88 -0.66 4.22
CA CYS A 57 5.66 -0.65 2.97
C CYS A 57 4.72 -0.40 1.79
N GLY A 58 4.54 0.87 1.46
CA GLY A 58 3.73 1.28 0.32
C GLY A 58 4.35 0.90 -1.02
N SER A 59 3.53 0.91 -2.05
CA SER A 59 3.96 0.70 -3.44
C SER A 59 3.24 1.65 -4.38
N SER A 60 3.84 1.87 -5.54
CA SER A 60 3.26 2.70 -6.59
C SER A 60 3.25 1.99 -7.93
N VAL A 61 2.33 2.40 -8.78
CA VAL A 61 2.24 1.98 -10.17
C VAL A 61 2.11 3.21 -11.05
N THR A 62 2.99 3.31 -12.04
CA THR A 62 2.88 4.30 -13.09
C THR A 62 2.48 3.61 -14.39
N LEU A 63 1.35 4.05 -14.94
CA LEU A 63 0.93 3.71 -16.30
C LEU A 63 1.42 4.78 -17.25
N ARG A 64 2.17 4.39 -18.28
CA ARG A 64 2.55 5.27 -19.38
C ARG A 64 1.69 4.98 -20.59
N LEU A 65 0.92 5.98 -20.97
CA LEU A 65 -0.13 5.88 -21.96
C LEU A 65 0.11 6.86 -23.10
N GLU A 66 -0.37 6.50 -24.28
CA GLU A 66 -0.54 7.42 -25.40
C GLU A 66 -1.96 8.00 -25.34
N SER A 67 -2.09 9.30 -25.11
CA SER A 67 -3.40 9.95 -25.09
C SER A 67 -3.91 10.16 -26.51
N PRO A 68 -5.15 9.74 -26.82
CA PRO A 68 -5.73 9.91 -28.14
C PRO A 68 -6.25 11.33 -28.41
N GLY A 69 -6.23 12.21 -27.42
CA GLY A 69 -6.72 13.58 -27.56
C GLY A 69 -6.50 14.43 -26.32
N ASP A 70 -6.71 15.73 -26.48
CA ASP A 70 -6.55 16.72 -25.42
C ASP A 70 -7.41 16.37 -24.20
N ARG A 71 -6.78 16.35 -23.02
CA ARG A 71 -7.41 16.15 -21.71
C ARG A 71 -8.23 14.86 -21.57
N THR A 72 -7.88 13.79 -22.29
CA THR A 72 -8.64 12.53 -22.26
C THR A 72 -8.74 11.93 -20.87
N TYR A 73 -7.68 12.04 -20.06
CA TYR A 73 -7.62 11.47 -18.70
C TYR A 73 -7.79 12.50 -17.58
N PHE A 74 -8.02 13.77 -17.91
CA PHE A 74 -8.15 14.85 -16.93
C PHE A 74 -9.33 14.64 -15.97
N ASP A 75 -10.42 14.09 -16.45
CA ASP A 75 -11.63 13.81 -15.67
C ASP A 75 -11.39 12.78 -14.56
N LEU A 76 -10.39 11.91 -14.69
CA LEU A 76 -9.99 10.98 -13.63
C LEU A 76 -9.44 11.72 -12.40
N HIS A 77 -8.65 12.78 -12.61
CA HIS A 77 -8.12 13.61 -11.53
C HIS A 77 -9.18 14.48 -10.87
N ALA A 78 -10.17 14.92 -11.64
CA ALA A 78 -11.29 15.71 -11.12
C ALA A 78 -12.30 14.90 -10.27
N ALA A 79 -12.26 13.57 -10.34
CA ALA A 79 -13.22 12.70 -9.66
C ALA A 79 -13.03 12.59 -8.14
N GLY A 80 -11.88 13.06 -7.61
CA GLY A 80 -11.54 13.01 -6.18
C GLY A 80 -10.63 11.84 -5.80
N SER A 81 -9.91 12.00 -4.69
CA SER A 81 -8.79 11.14 -4.27
C SER A 81 -9.12 9.66 -4.00
N GLN A 82 -10.38 9.31 -3.84
CA GLN A 82 -10.80 7.91 -3.62
C GLN A 82 -11.68 7.36 -4.76
N ALA A 83 -11.90 8.16 -5.80
CA ALA A 83 -12.89 7.82 -6.81
C ALA A 83 -12.32 6.91 -7.90
N VAL A 84 -11.01 6.91 -8.12
CA VAL A 84 -10.38 6.19 -9.24
C VAL A 84 -9.41 5.15 -8.72
N GLN A 85 -9.63 3.90 -9.13
CA GLN A 85 -8.85 2.73 -8.73
C GLN A 85 -8.24 2.06 -9.96
N LEU A 86 -6.96 1.70 -9.87
CA LEU A 86 -6.29 0.82 -10.81
C LEU A 86 -6.30 -0.62 -10.29
N ARG A 87 -6.55 -1.57 -11.18
CA ARG A 87 -6.34 -3.00 -10.96
C ARG A 87 -5.43 -3.55 -12.05
N VAL A 88 -4.34 -4.15 -11.64
CA VAL A 88 -3.36 -4.77 -12.52
C VAL A 88 -3.44 -6.27 -12.39
N TYR A 89 -3.59 -6.96 -13.51
CA TYR A 89 -3.64 -8.42 -13.57
C TYR A 89 -2.44 -8.96 -14.34
N ARG A 90 -1.83 -10.01 -13.81
CA ARG A 90 -0.77 -10.78 -14.45
C ARG A 90 -1.29 -12.17 -14.78
N ASN A 91 -1.34 -12.51 -16.08
CA ASN A 91 -1.92 -13.79 -16.53
C ASN A 91 -3.31 -14.05 -15.92
N LYS A 92 -4.20 -13.06 -15.96
CA LYS A 92 -5.58 -13.07 -15.40
C LYS A 92 -5.70 -13.15 -13.87
N LYS A 93 -4.60 -13.17 -13.12
CA LYS A 93 -4.63 -13.10 -11.65
C LYS A 93 -4.36 -11.66 -11.23
N LEU A 94 -5.15 -11.18 -10.27
CA LEU A 94 -4.90 -9.87 -9.66
C LEU A 94 -3.46 -9.85 -9.11
N TYR A 95 -2.73 -8.82 -9.49
CA TYR A 95 -1.33 -8.65 -9.09
C TYR A 95 -1.11 -7.43 -8.21
N TRP A 96 -1.81 -6.35 -8.52
CA TRP A 96 -1.71 -5.10 -7.76
C TRP A 96 -2.99 -4.27 -7.89
N SER A 97 -3.30 -3.46 -6.87
CA SER A 97 -4.34 -2.44 -6.97
C SER A 97 -4.03 -1.24 -6.08
N GLY A 98 -4.50 -0.08 -6.47
CA GLY A 98 -4.34 1.15 -5.71
C GLY A 98 -5.20 2.27 -6.27
N LEU A 99 -5.15 3.43 -5.61
CA LEU A 99 -5.90 4.63 -5.96
C LEU A 99 -5.04 5.61 -6.76
N LEU A 100 -5.66 6.34 -7.66
CA LEU A 100 -5.00 7.40 -8.42
C LEU A 100 -4.45 8.47 -7.48
N ASP A 101 -3.18 8.81 -7.65
CA ASP A 101 -2.63 10.01 -7.04
C ASP A 101 -3.13 11.23 -7.82
N THR A 102 -3.95 12.03 -7.16
CA THR A 102 -4.60 13.20 -7.78
C THR A 102 -3.81 14.49 -7.59
N GLU A 103 -2.63 14.44 -6.96
CA GLU A 103 -1.84 15.65 -6.70
C GLU A 103 -1.14 16.17 -7.94
N PHE A 104 -0.79 15.28 -8.85
CA PHE A 104 -0.05 15.62 -10.05
C PHE A 104 -0.75 15.13 -11.30
N TYR A 105 -1.09 16.05 -12.18
CA TYR A 105 -1.47 15.77 -13.55
C TYR A 105 -0.66 16.66 -14.46
N GLU A 106 0.09 16.06 -15.35
CA GLU A 106 0.87 16.77 -16.36
C GLU A 106 0.56 16.18 -17.72
N GLU A 107 0.28 17.05 -18.67
CA GLU A 107 -0.04 16.71 -20.03
C GLU A 107 0.64 17.69 -20.96
N PRO A 108 1.40 17.26 -21.98
CA PRO A 108 2.03 18.16 -22.92
C PRO A 108 0.98 18.90 -23.73
N TYR A 109 1.15 20.23 -23.86
CA TYR A 109 0.30 21.04 -24.71
C TYR A 109 0.84 21.03 -26.16
N GLU A 110 0.51 19.97 -26.89
CA GLU A 110 0.95 19.77 -28.26
C GLU A 110 -0.23 19.51 -29.20
N ARG A 111 -0.06 19.87 -30.47
CA ARG A 111 -1.02 19.52 -31.54
C ARG A 111 -0.84 18.09 -32.08
N ALA A 112 -0.01 17.30 -31.42
CA ALA A 112 0.19 15.91 -31.79
C ALA A 112 -1.11 15.11 -31.65
N ARG A 113 -1.30 14.11 -32.50
CA ARG A 113 -2.47 13.21 -32.43
C ARG A 113 -2.39 12.23 -31.27
N LEU A 114 -1.17 11.89 -30.86
CA LEU A 114 -0.87 11.03 -29.72
C LEU A 114 0.28 11.68 -28.96
N TYR A 115 0.17 11.75 -27.65
CA TYR A 115 1.22 12.26 -26.77
C TYR A 115 1.27 11.46 -25.46
N PRO A 116 2.45 11.38 -24.83
CA PRO A 116 2.61 10.59 -23.63
C PRO A 116 1.89 11.22 -22.44
N VAL A 117 1.22 10.38 -21.66
CA VAL A 117 0.62 10.75 -20.36
C VAL A 117 0.94 9.69 -19.34
N SER A 118 1.39 10.09 -18.17
CA SER A 118 1.66 9.20 -17.06
C SER A 118 0.59 9.33 -15.97
N LEU A 119 0.02 8.21 -15.55
CA LEU A 119 -0.92 8.12 -14.44
C LEU A 119 -0.28 7.34 -13.31
N THR A 120 -0.11 7.97 -12.16
CA THR A 120 0.48 7.32 -10.97
C THR A 120 -0.60 6.92 -9.97
N PHE A 121 -0.49 5.70 -9.46
CA PHE A 121 -1.39 5.13 -8.48
C PHE A 121 -0.59 4.64 -7.27
N THR A 122 -1.16 4.75 -6.07
CA THR A 122 -0.55 4.28 -4.82
C THR A 122 -1.50 3.36 -4.06
N ASP A 123 -0.97 2.41 -3.31
CA ASP A 123 -1.80 1.52 -2.51
C ASP A 123 -2.21 2.14 -1.16
N PHE A 124 -1.29 2.48 -0.30
CA PHE A 124 -1.58 2.97 1.05
C PHE A 124 -1.50 4.50 1.22
N GLY A 125 -1.17 5.27 0.16
CA GLY A 125 -0.97 6.73 0.25
C GLY A 125 -2.20 7.50 0.75
N ILE A 126 -3.39 7.01 0.49
CA ILE A 126 -4.63 7.65 0.95
C ILE A 126 -4.78 7.65 2.48
N LEU A 127 -4.12 6.73 3.19
CA LEU A 127 -4.22 6.60 4.65
C LEU A 127 -3.71 7.84 5.40
N ASP A 128 -2.80 8.61 4.80
CA ASP A 128 -2.28 9.86 5.35
C ASP A 128 -3.37 10.94 5.46
N ARG A 129 -4.34 10.91 4.55
CA ARG A 129 -5.43 11.90 4.46
C ARG A 129 -6.69 11.49 5.21
N LEU A 130 -6.85 10.22 5.52
CA LEU A 130 -8.01 9.69 6.21
C LEU A 130 -7.80 9.72 7.71
N LYS A 131 -8.76 10.25 8.44
CA LYS A 131 -8.70 10.31 9.90
C LYS A 131 -9.33 9.08 10.54
N TYR A 132 -8.71 8.62 11.63
CA TYR A 132 -9.27 7.59 12.49
C TYR A 132 -10.58 8.09 13.12
N ASN A 133 -11.59 7.22 13.21
CA ASN A 133 -12.93 7.67 13.67
C ASN A 133 -13.64 6.71 14.62
N ARG A 134 -12.96 5.66 15.12
CA ARG A 134 -13.57 4.74 16.09
C ARG A 134 -13.39 5.22 17.52
N ARG A 135 -14.27 4.75 18.41
CA ARG A 135 -14.23 4.98 19.85
C ARG A 135 -14.36 3.67 20.60
N GLY A 136 -13.88 3.64 21.85
CA GLY A 136 -13.92 2.48 22.72
C GLY A 136 -12.72 1.56 22.56
N VAL A 137 -12.87 0.31 23.00
CA VAL A 137 -11.80 -0.70 22.93
C VAL A 137 -12.00 -1.54 21.67
N VAL A 138 -10.94 -1.65 20.86
CA VAL A 138 -10.97 -2.35 19.58
C VAL A 138 -9.80 -3.33 19.49
N SER A 139 -9.96 -4.42 18.71
CA SER A 139 -8.84 -5.31 18.41
C SER A 139 -7.90 -4.66 17.41
N LEU A 140 -6.60 -4.98 17.48
CA LEU A 140 -5.62 -4.47 16.54
C LEU A 140 -5.94 -4.92 15.10
N GLN A 141 -6.44 -6.14 14.93
CA GLN A 141 -6.88 -6.65 13.63
C GLN A 141 -7.96 -5.76 13.02
N SER A 142 -8.93 -5.30 13.81
CA SER A 142 -10.00 -4.44 13.30
C SER A 142 -9.52 -3.09 12.77
N ILE A 143 -8.37 -2.60 13.25
CA ILE A 143 -7.73 -1.38 12.74
C ILE A 143 -7.05 -1.66 11.40
N VAL A 144 -6.35 -2.79 11.29
CA VAL A 144 -5.74 -3.23 10.01
C VAL A 144 -6.82 -3.39 8.94
N ASP A 145 -7.91 -4.08 9.26
CA ASP A 145 -9.01 -4.33 8.33
C ASP A 145 -9.68 -3.01 7.89
N GLU A 146 -9.84 -2.07 8.80
CA GLU A 146 -10.36 -0.74 8.47
C GLU A 146 -9.44 0.01 7.51
N CYS A 147 -8.13 0.03 7.78
CA CYS A 147 -7.16 0.68 6.92
C CYS A 147 -7.17 0.10 5.51
N ILE A 148 -7.18 -1.24 5.37
CA ILE A 148 -7.26 -1.93 4.08
C ILE A 148 -8.57 -1.57 3.36
N SER A 149 -9.68 -1.62 4.06
CA SER A 149 -11.00 -1.29 3.50
C SER A 149 -11.07 0.17 3.04
N ARG A 150 -10.58 1.10 3.85
CA ARG A 150 -10.61 2.54 3.55
C ARG A 150 -9.61 2.94 2.47
N ALA A 151 -8.50 2.21 2.33
CA ALA A 151 -7.57 2.34 1.21
C ALA A 151 -8.19 1.82 -0.11
N ARG A 152 -9.34 1.16 -0.06
CA ARG A 152 -10.05 0.60 -1.22
C ARG A 152 -9.19 -0.35 -2.06
N ILE A 153 -8.24 -1.03 -1.44
CA ILE A 153 -7.38 -1.98 -2.14
C ILE A 153 -8.19 -3.22 -2.49
N GLN A 154 -8.24 -3.54 -3.77
CA GLN A 154 -8.74 -4.83 -4.21
C GLN A 154 -7.68 -5.89 -3.95
N THR A 155 -8.00 -6.89 -3.15
CA THR A 155 -7.06 -7.95 -2.79
C THR A 155 -7.68 -9.33 -2.96
N THR A 156 -6.84 -10.34 -3.17
CA THR A 156 -7.23 -11.76 -3.13
C THR A 156 -7.31 -12.29 -1.71
N GLY A 157 -6.76 -11.58 -0.73
CA GLY A 157 -6.80 -11.92 0.67
C GLY A 157 -5.76 -11.20 1.52
N LEU A 158 -5.86 -11.39 2.81
CA LEU A 158 -4.86 -11.02 3.80
C LEU A 158 -4.10 -12.28 4.21
N SER A 159 -2.79 -12.22 4.20
CA SER A 159 -1.91 -13.30 4.68
C SER A 159 -1.14 -12.81 5.90
N GLU A 160 -1.29 -13.53 6.99
CA GLU A 160 -0.65 -13.24 8.25
C GLU A 160 0.51 -14.23 8.47
N GLY A 161 1.70 -13.68 8.66
CA GLY A 161 2.91 -14.46 8.85
C GLY A 161 3.79 -13.80 9.92
N TYR A 162 3.31 -13.76 11.18
CA TYR A 162 4.01 -13.16 12.29
C TYR A 162 3.99 -14.06 13.54
N LEU A 163 5.00 -13.89 14.38
CA LEU A 163 5.15 -14.54 15.67
C LEU A 163 5.18 -13.48 16.76
N LEU A 164 4.08 -13.34 17.47
CA LEU A 164 4.02 -12.44 18.62
C LEU A 164 4.47 -13.21 19.87
N TYR A 165 5.57 -12.76 20.45
CA TYR A 165 6.07 -13.24 21.75
C TYR A 165 5.57 -12.30 22.84
N LEU A 166 4.82 -12.85 23.77
CA LEU A 166 4.48 -12.15 25.02
C LEU A 166 5.59 -12.33 26.05
N GLU A 167 5.50 -11.54 27.14
CA GLU A 167 6.46 -11.57 28.25
C GLU A 167 6.65 -12.99 28.84
N ASP A 168 5.62 -13.83 28.78
CA ASP A 168 5.67 -15.23 29.23
C ASP A 168 6.22 -16.21 28.18
N GLY A 169 6.67 -15.72 27.02
CA GLY A 169 7.19 -16.54 25.93
C GLY A 169 6.15 -17.35 25.17
N LYS A 170 4.85 -17.15 25.42
CA LYS A 170 3.80 -17.85 24.67
C LYS A 170 3.69 -17.31 23.26
N THR A 171 3.62 -18.24 22.32
CA THR A 171 3.29 -17.97 20.91
C THR A 171 1.80 -18.26 20.67
N GLY A 172 1.28 -17.74 19.56
CA GLY A 172 -0.12 -17.99 19.15
C GLY A 172 -1.08 -16.86 19.50
N VAL A 173 -0.57 -15.72 19.93
CA VAL A 173 -1.33 -14.48 20.03
C VAL A 173 -1.43 -13.85 18.64
N THR A 174 -2.63 -13.51 18.22
CA THR A 174 -2.92 -12.83 16.96
C THR A 174 -3.35 -11.39 17.23
N LEU A 175 -3.38 -10.56 16.21
CA LEU A 175 -3.88 -9.18 16.32
C LEU A 175 -5.35 -9.12 16.77
N ASP A 176 -6.13 -10.16 16.53
CA ASP A 176 -7.50 -10.29 17.04
C ASP A 176 -7.59 -10.40 18.56
N ASN A 177 -6.55 -10.97 19.19
CA ASN A 177 -6.50 -11.20 20.64
C ASN A 177 -5.88 -10.03 21.41
N LEU A 178 -5.36 -9.03 20.69
CA LEU A 178 -4.78 -7.82 21.26
C LEU A 178 -5.75 -6.66 21.10
N TYR A 179 -5.99 -5.95 22.21
CA TYR A 179 -6.94 -4.85 22.23
C TYR A 179 -6.27 -3.56 22.68
N ILE A 180 -6.73 -2.44 22.12
CA ILE A 180 -6.26 -1.10 22.46
C ILE A 180 -7.45 -0.16 22.65
N SER A 181 -7.30 0.81 23.53
CA SER A 181 -8.26 1.91 23.60
C SER A 181 -8.10 2.84 22.41
N SER A 182 -9.19 3.11 21.71
CA SER A 182 -9.20 4.04 20.57
C SER A 182 -8.82 5.47 20.98
N GLU A 183 -8.91 5.83 22.25
CA GLU A 183 -8.49 7.16 22.73
C GLU A 183 -6.99 7.41 22.51
N ASN A 184 -6.18 6.36 22.39
CA ASN A 184 -4.75 6.48 22.06
C ASN A 184 -4.48 7.08 20.66
N PHE A 185 -5.48 7.12 19.80
CA PHE A 185 -5.38 7.68 18.45
C PHE A 185 -5.97 9.10 18.34
N TYR A 186 -6.16 9.76 19.46
CA TYR A 186 -6.60 11.14 19.56
C TYR A 186 -5.63 11.95 20.41
N ASN A 187 -5.38 13.19 20.02
CA ASN A 187 -4.57 14.11 20.81
C ASN A 187 -5.39 14.68 21.99
N GLU A 188 -4.76 15.54 22.81
CA GLU A 188 -5.38 16.18 23.97
C GLU A 188 -6.58 17.08 23.58
N ASP A 189 -6.60 17.61 22.37
CA ASP A 189 -7.69 18.43 21.82
C ASP A 189 -8.83 17.59 21.21
N GLY A 190 -8.68 16.27 21.23
CA GLY A 190 -9.64 15.33 20.67
C GLY A 190 -9.56 15.18 19.13
N GLU A 191 -8.50 15.70 18.50
CA GLU A 191 -8.27 15.52 17.08
C GLU A 191 -7.71 14.13 16.81
N ALA A 192 -8.25 13.48 15.78
CA ALA A 192 -7.85 12.14 15.40
C ALA A 192 -6.53 12.13 14.62
N MET A 193 -5.71 11.14 14.87
CA MET A 193 -4.57 10.77 14.02
C MET A 193 -5.03 10.37 12.61
N SER A 194 -4.13 10.38 11.65
CA SER A 194 -4.38 9.74 10.35
C SER A 194 -4.52 8.23 10.52
N LEU A 195 -5.14 7.57 9.55
CA LEU A 195 -5.19 6.10 9.57
C LEU A 195 -3.81 5.48 9.43
N ARG A 196 -2.88 6.15 8.70
CA ARG A 196 -1.49 5.71 8.63
C ARG A 196 -0.82 5.76 10.00
N GLU A 197 -0.88 6.90 10.71
CA GLU A 197 -0.31 7.04 12.06
C GLU A 197 -0.88 6.01 13.04
N ALA A 198 -2.20 5.76 12.99
CA ALA A 198 -2.84 4.75 13.82
C ALA A 198 -2.34 3.33 13.48
N LEU A 199 -2.21 3.00 12.20
CA LEU A 199 -1.72 1.71 11.71
C LEU A 199 -0.24 1.50 12.08
N GLU A 200 0.60 2.50 11.87
CA GLU A 200 2.02 2.47 12.24
C GLU A 200 2.19 2.34 13.75
N GLY A 201 1.39 3.07 14.52
CA GLY A 201 1.40 3.02 15.99
C GLY A 201 1.09 1.64 16.57
N ILE A 202 0.36 0.77 15.86
CA ILE A 202 0.10 -0.61 16.29
C ILE A 202 1.07 -1.63 15.71
N LEU A 203 1.56 -1.44 14.48
CA LEU A 203 2.44 -2.40 13.82
C LEU A 203 3.90 -2.26 14.27
N GLN A 204 4.39 -1.03 14.40
CA GLN A 204 5.79 -0.75 14.73
C GLN A 204 6.23 -1.34 16.08
N PRO A 205 5.47 -1.19 17.19
CA PRO A 205 5.86 -1.79 18.48
C PRO A 205 5.90 -3.31 18.46
N LEU A 206 5.16 -3.93 17.56
CA LEU A 206 5.10 -5.38 17.38
C LEU A 206 6.11 -5.88 16.32
N ALA A 207 6.95 -4.99 15.78
CA ALA A 207 7.90 -5.27 14.70
C ALA A 207 7.24 -5.90 13.46
N LEU A 208 5.98 -5.53 13.18
CA LEU A 208 5.21 -6.01 12.05
C LEU A 208 5.36 -5.10 10.85
N ARG A 209 5.30 -5.69 9.67
CA ARG A 209 5.30 -4.99 8.39
C ARG A 209 4.09 -5.37 7.56
N LEU A 210 3.53 -4.39 6.88
CA LEU A 210 2.40 -4.55 5.97
C LEU A 210 2.84 -4.17 4.56
N VAL A 211 2.57 -5.06 3.59
CA VAL A 211 2.93 -4.85 2.18
C VAL A 211 1.94 -5.51 1.25
N GLN A 212 1.68 -4.90 0.10
CA GLN A 212 0.92 -5.53 -0.98
C GLN A 212 1.90 -6.20 -1.98
N ARG A 213 1.71 -7.50 -2.24
CA ARG A 213 2.47 -8.23 -3.27
C ARG A 213 1.60 -9.29 -3.93
N ALA A 214 1.73 -9.40 -5.25
CA ALA A 214 1.04 -10.41 -6.07
C ALA A 214 -0.48 -10.51 -5.79
N GLY A 215 -1.13 -9.37 -5.54
CA GLY A 215 -2.57 -9.27 -5.29
C GLY A 215 -3.00 -9.63 -3.87
N THR A 216 -2.07 -9.94 -2.99
CA THR A 216 -2.31 -10.27 -1.58
C THR A 216 -1.67 -9.21 -0.68
N ILE A 217 -2.32 -8.88 0.42
CA ILE A 217 -1.75 -8.06 1.48
C ILE A 217 -1.12 -9.00 2.50
N TYR A 218 0.14 -8.75 2.83
CA TYR A 218 0.91 -9.51 3.81
C TYR A 218 1.16 -8.67 5.05
N VAL A 219 0.90 -9.26 6.21
CA VAL A 219 1.38 -8.78 7.51
C VAL A 219 2.38 -9.83 8.01
N TYR A 220 3.62 -9.43 8.27
CA TYR A 220 4.68 -10.35 8.68
C TYR A 220 5.69 -9.67 9.60
N ASP A 221 6.48 -10.45 10.31
CA ASP A 221 7.63 -10.03 11.08
C ASP A 221 8.94 -10.70 10.60
N LEU A 222 10.06 -10.20 11.08
CA LEU A 222 11.38 -10.73 10.72
C LEU A 222 11.60 -12.14 11.29
N ASN A 223 11.01 -12.46 12.46
CA ASN A 223 11.14 -13.79 13.06
C ASN A 223 10.43 -14.84 12.21
N SER A 224 9.21 -14.51 11.72
CA SER A 224 8.48 -15.40 10.81
C SER A 224 9.23 -15.61 9.51
N LEU A 225 9.84 -14.56 8.94
CA LEU A 225 10.67 -14.69 7.74
C LEU A 225 11.90 -15.57 8.00
N TYR A 226 12.53 -15.44 9.17
CA TYR A 226 13.68 -16.25 9.52
C TYR A 226 13.34 -17.73 9.70
N LEU A 227 12.24 -18.04 10.36
CA LEU A 227 11.83 -19.40 10.71
C LEU A 227 11.11 -20.14 9.58
N TYR A 228 10.27 -19.44 8.81
CA TYR A 228 9.36 -20.03 7.82
C TYR A 228 9.61 -19.54 6.40
N GLY A 229 10.49 -18.55 6.22
CA GLY A 229 10.79 -18.00 4.89
C GLY A 229 11.48 -19.03 3.99
N ASP A 230 11.03 -19.11 2.75
CA ASP A 230 11.71 -19.88 1.71
C ASP A 230 13.10 -19.31 1.46
N ARG A 231 14.12 -20.08 1.83
CA ARG A 231 15.50 -19.71 1.57
C ARG A 231 15.83 -20.03 0.12
N ARG A 232 15.79 -19.04 -0.74
CA ARG A 232 16.22 -19.18 -2.13
C ARG A 232 17.70 -18.91 -2.24
N ILE A 233 18.42 -19.80 -2.93
CA ILE A 233 19.79 -19.54 -3.33
C ILE A 233 19.76 -18.50 -4.44
N ILE A 234 20.33 -17.33 -4.19
CA ILE A 234 20.52 -16.31 -5.20
C ILE A 234 21.69 -16.74 -6.07
N GLN A 235 21.44 -16.92 -7.36
CA GLN A 235 22.53 -17.13 -8.31
C GLN A 235 23.17 -15.78 -8.63
N TRP A 236 24.48 -15.73 -8.45
CA TRP A 236 25.25 -14.52 -8.73
C TRP A 236 25.28 -14.24 -10.22
N ALA A 237 24.99 -13.00 -10.62
CA ALA A 237 24.85 -12.61 -12.02
C ALA A 237 26.02 -11.75 -12.56
N GLY A 238 27.16 -11.67 -11.85
CA GLY A 238 28.30 -10.87 -12.28
C GLY A 238 29.42 -10.77 -11.23
N ASP A 239 30.53 -10.12 -11.61
CA ASP A 239 31.77 -10.06 -10.83
C ASP A 239 31.84 -8.88 -9.83
N SER A 240 30.87 -7.97 -9.84
CA SER A 240 30.88 -6.74 -9.01
C SER A 240 29.73 -6.68 -8.02
N GLN A 241 29.67 -7.68 -7.13
CA GLN A 241 28.65 -7.72 -6.10
C GLN A 241 29.25 -7.36 -4.74
N THR A 242 28.52 -6.55 -3.98
CA THR A 242 28.93 -6.13 -2.63
C THR A 242 28.00 -6.74 -1.61
N LEU A 243 28.57 -7.43 -0.61
CA LEU A 243 27.86 -7.81 0.59
C LEU A 243 28.16 -6.76 1.66
N SER A 244 27.13 -6.08 2.15
CA SER A 244 27.23 -5.16 3.28
C SER A 244 26.44 -5.67 4.46
N VAL A 245 26.92 -5.38 5.66
CA VAL A 245 26.21 -5.66 6.91
C VAL A 245 25.84 -4.31 7.52
N ASP A 246 24.56 -4.08 7.67
CA ASP A 246 24.05 -2.89 8.34
C ASP A 246 24.30 -2.91 9.84
N ARG A 247 24.19 -1.72 10.44
CA ARG A 247 24.33 -1.56 11.88
C ARG A 247 23.32 -2.44 12.62
N THR A 248 23.81 -3.28 13.53
CA THR A 248 22.99 -4.07 14.44
C THR A 248 22.56 -3.22 15.63
N LEU A 249 21.26 -3.22 15.92
CA LEU A 249 20.70 -2.59 17.12
C LEU A 249 20.71 -3.64 18.24
N ASN A 250 21.49 -3.40 19.29
CA ASN A 250 21.62 -4.32 20.43
C ASN A 250 20.57 -4.08 21.51
N ASN A 251 19.88 -2.93 21.48
CA ASN A 251 18.90 -2.57 22.48
C ASN A 251 17.80 -1.70 21.85
N ILE A 252 16.56 -2.07 22.03
CA ILE A 252 15.38 -1.32 21.57
C ILE A 252 14.64 -0.84 22.81
N ARG A 253 14.50 0.47 22.93
CA ARG A 253 13.65 1.07 23.95
C ARG A 253 12.34 1.52 23.31
N ILE A 254 11.26 0.84 23.64
CA ILE A 254 9.92 1.19 23.15
C ILE A 254 9.28 2.07 24.21
N ASN A 255 8.97 3.33 23.84
CA ASN A 255 8.17 4.22 24.66
C ASN A 255 6.74 4.20 24.11
N PHE A 256 5.83 3.53 24.79
CA PHE A 256 4.42 3.47 24.42
C PHE A 256 3.64 4.48 25.28
N SER A 257 3.52 5.69 24.79
CA SER A 257 2.66 6.69 25.42
C SER A 257 2.08 7.61 24.36
N ALA A 258 0.77 7.71 24.30
CA ALA A 258 0.07 8.72 23.52
C ALA A 258 0.24 10.13 24.11
N TYR A 259 0.75 10.23 25.34
CA TYR A 259 0.98 11.49 26.03
C TYR A 259 2.48 11.80 26.05
N ALA A 260 2.82 13.06 25.71
CA ALA A 260 4.20 13.55 25.75
C ALA A 260 4.82 13.59 27.17
N LYS A 261 4.07 13.25 28.21
CA LYS A 261 4.54 13.20 29.58
C LYS A 261 4.71 11.77 30.07
N SER A 262 5.96 11.38 30.27
CA SER A 262 6.36 10.14 30.91
C SER A 262 6.25 10.13 32.45
N ASP A 263 5.70 11.17 33.04
CA ASP A 263 5.75 11.42 34.48
C ASP A 263 4.63 10.76 35.30
N ALA A 264 3.74 10.00 34.63
CA ALA A 264 2.60 9.36 35.32
C ALA A 264 3.01 8.17 36.22
N LEU A 265 4.26 7.72 36.18
CA LEU A 265 4.77 6.57 36.97
C LEU A 265 6.13 6.81 37.63
N SER A 266 6.49 8.05 37.94
CA SER A 266 7.63 8.30 38.84
C SER A 266 7.20 8.09 40.30
N ASN A 267 7.55 6.96 40.85
CA ASN A 267 7.67 6.78 42.29
C ASN A 267 9.00 7.32 42.78
#